data_cd77a92b8722ddb291b7849cbcc5d477
#
_entry.id   cd77a92b8722ddb291b7849cbcc5d477
#
_cell.length_a   1.000
_cell.length_b   1.000
_cell.length_c   1.000
_cell.angle_alpha   90.00
_cell.angle_beta   90.00
_cell.angle_gamma   90.00
#
_symmetry.space_group_name_H-M   'P 1'
#
loop_
_entity.id
_entity.type
_entity.pdbx_description
1 polymer ?
#
loop_
_entity_poly.entity_id
_entity_poly.type
_entity_poly.pdbx_seq_one_letter_code
_entity_poly.pdbx_strand_id
1 'polypeptide(L)'
;MGRTFIEKVAQRLRIIPNLDRPDAVGASGPLRNFPEPEGWHDHVELDANQWPKMIEKRYSLVPTTCFNCESACGLLAYVDKDSGQVSKFEGNPHHPGSRGRNCAKGPATINQINDTERILHPMKRVGPRGEGGWERVTWDEALDEISAKIRGSLKTGAKDRVVYHVGRPGHEGYTN
;
A
#
# COMPACT_ATOMS: atom_id res chain seq x y z
N MET A 1 7.23 -30.28 -23.81
CA MET A 1 6.19 -31.24 -24.22
C MET A 1 5.16 -30.44 -25.03
N GLY A 2 5.07 -30.71 -26.35
CA GLY A 2 4.14 -30.02 -27.24
C GLY A 2 2.71 -30.47 -26.98
N ARG A 3 1.76 -29.53 -27.09
CA ARG A 3 0.33 -29.81 -26.92
C ARG A 3 -0.19 -30.76 -27.98
N THR A 4 -1.09 -31.66 -27.57
CA THR A 4 -1.77 -32.58 -28.48
C THR A 4 -2.68 -31.83 -29.46
N PHE A 5 -2.99 -32.42 -30.56
CA PHE A 5 -3.91 -31.84 -31.57
C PHE A 5 -5.29 -31.54 -30.94
N ILE A 6 -5.78 -32.44 -30.08
CA ILE A 6 -7.07 -32.29 -29.38
C ILE A 6 -7.09 -31.06 -28.47
N GLU A 7 -6.03 -30.82 -27.71
CA GLU A 7 -5.90 -29.63 -26.86
C GLU A 7 -5.91 -28.34 -27.66
N LYS A 8 -5.23 -28.31 -28.81
CA LYS A 8 -5.24 -27.14 -29.70
C LYS A 8 -6.64 -26.85 -30.26
N VAL A 9 -7.38 -27.90 -30.65
CA VAL A 9 -8.76 -27.77 -31.14
C VAL A 9 -9.69 -27.30 -30.02
N ALA A 10 -9.60 -27.87 -28.84
CA ALA A 10 -10.41 -27.49 -27.69
C ALA A 10 -10.19 -26.03 -27.26
N GLN A 11 -8.96 -25.53 -27.34
CA GLN A 11 -8.65 -24.11 -27.11
C GLN A 11 -9.25 -23.20 -28.18
N ARG A 12 -9.14 -23.60 -29.47
CA ARG A 12 -9.69 -22.81 -30.57
C ARG A 12 -11.22 -22.71 -30.49
N LEU A 13 -11.87 -23.74 -29.95
CA LEU A 13 -13.32 -23.76 -29.71
C LEU A 13 -13.70 -23.12 -28.35
N ARG A 14 -12.74 -22.60 -27.59
CA ARG A 14 -12.94 -22.01 -26.26
C ARG A 14 -13.58 -22.98 -25.24
N ILE A 15 -13.44 -24.28 -25.44
CA ILE A 15 -13.93 -25.31 -24.52
C ILE A 15 -13.02 -25.41 -23.30
N ILE A 16 -11.72 -25.17 -23.49
CA ILE A 16 -10.74 -25.05 -22.40
C ILE A 16 -10.10 -23.65 -22.44
N PRO A 17 -9.76 -23.10 -21.26
CA PRO A 17 -9.05 -21.83 -21.21
C PRO A 17 -7.74 -21.88 -21.99
N ASN A 18 -7.39 -20.80 -22.64
CA ASN A 18 -6.06 -20.67 -23.23
C ASN A 18 -5.03 -20.53 -22.09
N LEU A 19 -4.42 -21.65 -21.72
CA LEU A 19 -3.36 -21.74 -20.74
C LEU A 19 -1.97 -21.49 -21.39
N ASP A 20 -1.91 -20.96 -22.60
CA ASP A 20 -0.65 -20.44 -23.09
C ASP A 20 -0.23 -19.35 -22.09
N ARG A 21 0.71 -19.72 -21.23
CA ARG A 21 1.50 -18.70 -20.57
C ARG A 21 1.95 -17.80 -21.70
N PRO A 22 1.58 -16.53 -21.72
CA PRO A 22 2.25 -15.59 -22.59
C PRO A 22 3.75 -15.86 -22.38
N ASP A 23 4.56 -15.79 -23.43
CA ASP A 23 6.03 -15.90 -23.34
C ASP A 23 6.63 -14.79 -22.46
N ALA A 24 5.87 -14.31 -21.58
CA ALA A 24 6.08 -13.27 -20.58
C ALA A 24 7.05 -13.69 -19.46
N VAL A 25 7.62 -14.88 -19.50
CA VAL A 25 8.75 -15.21 -18.63
C VAL A 25 9.94 -14.28 -18.91
N GLY A 26 9.95 -13.64 -20.07
CA GLY A 26 10.92 -12.59 -20.40
C GLY A 26 10.34 -11.17 -20.37
N ALA A 27 9.05 -10.97 -20.11
CA ALA A 27 8.47 -9.63 -20.07
C ALA A 27 8.93 -8.91 -18.80
N SER A 28 10.07 -8.31 -18.88
CA SER A 28 10.63 -7.42 -17.86
C SER A 28 10.04 -6.00 -17.94
N GLY A 29 9.08 -5.77 -18.82
CA GLY A 29 8.43 -4.49 -19.02
C GLY A 29 7.19 -4.27 -18.17
N PRO A 30 6.65 -3.05 -18.17
CA PRO A 30 5.37 -2.71 -17.55
C PRO A 30 4.20 -3.49 -18.18
N LEU A 31 3.09 -3.58 -17.47
CA LEU A 31 1.87 -4.18 -18.01
C LEU A 31 1.38 -3.37 -19.20
N ARG A 32 1.07 -4.03 -20.33
CA ARG A 32 0.77 -3.37 -21.61
C ARG A 32 -0.43 -2.41 -21.59
N ASN A 33 -1.32 -2.56 -20.64
CA ASN A 33 -2.56 -1.77 -20.56
C ASN A 33 -2.50 -0.65 -19.51
N PHE A 34 -1.30 -0.36 -19.00
CA PHE A 34 -1.12 0.73 -18.06
C PHE A 34 -0.69 1.98 -18.80
N PRO A 35 -1.22 3.16 -18.42
CA PRO A 35 -0.76 4.41 -19.01
C PRO A 35 0.71 4.65 -18.65
N GLU A 36 1.44 5.20 -19.62
CA GLU A 36 2.80 5.67 -19.36
C GLU A 36 2.80 6.80 -18.30
N PRO A 37 3.89 6.99 -17.55
CA PRO A 37 3.93 7.96 -16.45
C PRO A 37 3.50 9.37 -16.80
N GLU A 38 3.71 9.79 -18.06
CA GLU A 38 3.29 11.09 -18.58
C GLU A 38 1.78 11.31 -18.54
N GLY A 39 1.00 10.21 -18.60
CA GLY A 39 -0.46 10.22 -18.52
C GLY A 39 -1.02 10.13 -17.10
N TRP A 40 -0.17 9.94 -16.09
CA TRP A 40 -0.66 9.69 -14.72
C TRP A 40 -1.32 10.90 -14.06
N HIS A 41 -1.04 12.09 -14.52
CA HIS A 41 -1.67 13.30 -13.99
C HIS A 41 -3.16 13.45 -14.39
N ASP A 42 -3.61 12.70 -15.40
CA ASP A 42 -4.98 12.79 -15.93
C ASP A 42 -5.50 11.44 -16.47
N HIS A 43 -5.53 10.45 -15.62
CA HIS A 43 -6.02 9.12 -15.97
C HIS A 43 -7.54 9.05 -15.89
N VAL A 44 -8.18 8.45 -16.90
CA VAL A 44 -9.63 8.34 -16.99
C VAL A 44 -10.04 6.87 -16.95
N GLU A 45 -11.00 6.56 -16.11
CA GLU A 45 -11.66 5.25 -16.05
C GLU A 45 -13.18 5.42 -16.02
N LEU A 46 -13.89 4.36 -16.44
CA LEU A 46 -15.33 4.31 -16.24
C LEU A 46 -15.66 3.94 -14.78
N ASP A 47 -16.59 4.65 -14.16
CA ASP A 47 -17.06 4.34 -12.81
C ASP A 47 -17.87 3.04 -12.83
N ALA A 48 -17.27 1.96 -12.34
CA ALA A 48 -17.91 0.65 -12.28
C ALA A 48 -19.19 0.64 -11.43
N ASN A 49 -19.32 1.54 -10.44
CA ASN A 49 -20.50 1.64 -9.59
C ASN A 49 -21.71 2.27 -10.31
N GLN A 50 -21.48 2.90 -11.44
CA GLN A 50 -22.53 3.56 -12.23
C GLN A 50 -23.01 2.71 -13.42
N TRP A 51 -22.52 1.48 -13.55
CA TRP A 51 -22.96 0.59 -14.62
C TRP A 51 -24.50 0.44 -14.63
N PRO A 52 -25.19 0.50 -15.80
CA PRO A 52 -24.65 0.57 -17.17
C PRO A 52 -24.38 2.00 -17.68
N LYS A 53 -24.48 3.04 -16.86
CA LYS A 53 -24.14 4.39 -17.25
C LYS A 53 -22.63 4.50 -17.45
N MET A 54 -22.20 4.95 -18.62
CA MET A 54 -20.77 5.12 -18.98
C MET A 54 -20.26 6.44 -18.39
N ILE A 55 -20.21 6.55 -17.07
CA ILE A 55 -19.72 7.75 -16.40
C ILE A 55 -18.21 7.64 -16.21
N GLU A 56 -17.50 8.64 -16.71
CA GLU A 56 -16.05 8.75 -16.55
C GLU A 56 -15.69 9.36 -15.19
N LYS A 57 -14.64 8.83 -14.60
CA LYS A 57 -13.93 9.41 -13.46
C LYS A 57 -12.51 9.73 -13.82
N ARG A 58 -12.02 10.86 -13.34
CA ARG A 58 -10.67 11.34 -13.59
C ARG A 58 -9.83 11.23 -12.34
N TYR A 59 -8.63 10.70 -12.49
CA TYR A 59 -7.69 10.47 -11.39
C TYR A 59 -6.33 11.08 -11.68
N SER A 60 -5.66 11.48 -10.61
CA SER A 60 -4.20 11.59 -10.59
C SER A 60 -3.64 10.30 -10.03
N LEU A 61 -2.76 9.62 -10.78
CA LEU A 61 -2.08 8.41 -10.32
C LEU A 61 -0.79 8.83 -9.62
N VAL A 62 -0.72 8.58 -8.32
CA VAL A 62 0.42 8.98 -7.49
C VAL A 62 1.21 7.73 -7.09
N PRO A 63 2.47 7.60 -7.53
CA PRO A 63 3.30 6.47 -7.14
C PRO A 63 3.61 6.51 -5.65
N THR A 64 3.48 5.36 -5.01
CA THR A 64 3.77 5.17 -3.59
C THR A 64 4.27 3.76 -3.33
N THR A 65 4.61 3.46 -2.10
CA THR A 65 5.12 2.17 -1.67
C THR A 65 4.20 1.54 -0.63
N CYS A 66 3.93 0.25 -0.78
CA CYS A 66 3.18 -0.52 0.20
C CYS A 66 3.98 -0.65 1.50
N PHE A 67 3.37 -0.35 2.64
CA PHE A 67 4.01 -0.41 3.96
C PHE A 67 3.76 -1.74 4.71
N ASN A 68 2.97 -2.66 4.15
CA ASN A 68 2.50 -3.83 4.88
C ASN A 68 3.58 -4.90 5.16
N CYS A 69 4.66 -4.94 4.38
CA CYS A 69 5.78 -5.85 4.60
C CYS A 69 7.05 -5.39 3.88
N GLU A 70 8.16 -6.11 4.10
CA GLU A 70 9.48 -5.78 3.52
C GLU A 70 9.57 -5.88 2.00
N SER A 71 8.59 -6.50 1.34
CA SER A 71 8.55 -6.56 -0.13
C SER A 71 8.46 -5.17 -0.76
N ALA A 72 8.03 -4.17 -0.01
CA ALA A 72 8.00 -2.77 -0.43
C ALA A 72 7.44 -2.60 -1.85
N CYS A 73 6.37 -3.32 -2.19
CA CYS A 73 5.77 -3.28 -3.51
C CYS A 73 5.37 -1.85 -3.89
N GLY A 74 5.70 -1.44 -5.12
CA GLY A 74 5.22 -0.17 -5.65
C GLY A 74 3.73 -0.21 -5.91
N LEU A 75 3.05 0.82 -5.47
CA LEU A 75 1.62 1.04 -5.70
C LEU A 75 1.41 2.35 -6.46
N LEU A 76 0.25 2.47 -7.09
CA LEU A 76 -0.32 3.72 -7.57
C LEU A 76 -1.56 4.05 -6.76
N ALA A 77 -1.56 5.19 -6.11
CA ALA A 77 -2.74 5.75 -5.47
C ALA A 77 -3.57 6.49 -6.52
N TYR A 78 -4.81 6.10 -6.69
CA TYR A 78 -5.78 6.76 -7.56
C TYR A 78 -6.46 7.88 -6.78
N VAL A 79 -5.97 9.08 -6.96
CA VAL A 79 -6.53 10.29 -6.32
C VAL A 79 -7.61 10.85 -7.23
N ASP A 80 -8.84 10.76 -6.80
CA ASP A 80 -10.00 11.31 -7.52
C ASP A 80 -9.88 12.83 -7.61
N LYS A 81 -9.97 13.37 -8.81
CA LYS A 81 -9.75 14.80 -9.05
C LYS A 81 -10.87 15.71 -8.54
N ASP A 82 -12.08 15.16 -8.42
CA ASP A 82 -13.22 15.94 -7.96
C ASP A 82 -13.23 16.06 -6.43
N SER A 83 -12.96 14.94 -5.75
CA SER A 83 -12.97 14.89 -4.27
C SER A 83 -11.61 15.14 -3.62
N GLY A 84 -10.51 14.96 -4.34
CA GLY A 84 -9.15 14.99 -3.80
C GLY A 84 -8.83 13.78 -2.90
N GLN A 85 -9.71 12.77 -2.84
CA GLN A 85 -9.54 11.59 -2.00
C GLN A 85 -8.93 10.42 -2.77
N VAL A 86 -8.19 9.57 -2.05
CA VAL A 86 -7.70 8.31 -2.62
C VAL A 86 -8.89 7.35 -2.75
N SER A 87 -9.17 6.89 -3.97
CA SER A 87 -10.27 5.97 -4.25
C SER A 87 -9.86 4.51 -4.21
N LYS A 88 -8.65 4.20 -4.67
CA LYS A 88 -8.10 2.82 -4.68
C LYS A 88 -6.59 2.83 -4.80
N PHE A 89 -6.00 1.65 -4.59
CA PHE A 89 -4.59 1.37 -4.89
C PHE A 89 -4.47 0.21 -5.85
N GLU A 90 -3.56 0.32 -6.80
CA GLU A 90 -3.16 -0.77 -7.70
C GLU A 90 -1.63 -0.89 -7.76
N GLY A 91 -1.14 -2.01 -8.29
CA GLY A 91 0.29 -2.21 -8.43
C GLY A 91 0.90 -1.25 -9.46
N ASN A 92 2.04 -0.65 -9.12
CA ASN A 92 2.78 0.22 -10.02
C ASN A 92 3.61 -0.62 -11.00
N PRO A 93 3.28 -0.64 -12.32
CA PRO A 93 3.98 -1.44 -13.31
C PRO A 93 5.43 -0.96 -13.55
N HIS A 94 5.72 0.30 -13.28
CA HIS A 94 7.05 0.89 -13.43
C HIS A 94 7.94 0.73 -12.20
N HIS A 95 7.43 0.14 -11.11
CA HIS A 95 8.24 -0.14 -9.94
C HIS A 95 9.25 -1.26 -10.23
N PRO A 96 10.56 -1.04 -10.05
CA PRO A 96 11.61 -1.96 -10.50
C PRO A 96 11.53 -3.34 -9.83
N GLY A 97 11.11 -3.41 -8.57
CA GLY A 97 11.02 -4.65 -7.81
C GLY A 97 9.75 -5.44 -8.09
N SER A 98 8.59 -4.82 -7.91
CA SER A 98 7.29 -5.52 -7.98
C SER A 98 6.66 -5.54 -9.37
N ARG A 99 6.99 -4.59 -10.25
CA ARG A 99 6.52 -4.52 -11.65
C ARG A 99 5.01 -4.70 -11.79
N GLY A 100 4.25 -3.96 -11.01
CA GLY A 100 2.80 -4.02 -10.99
C GLY A 100 2.21 -5.19 -10.20
N ARG A 101 3.04 -6.08 -9.65
CA ARG A 101 2.58 -7.23 -8.87
C ARG A 101 2.58 -6.89 -7.38
N ASN A 102 1.48 -7.16 -6.73
CA ASN A 102 1.32 -7.00 -5.29
C ASN A 102 0.31 -8.04 -4.77
N CYS A 103 0.34 -8.30 -3.48
CA CYS A 103 -0.69 -9.13 -2.84
C CYS A 103 -1.91 -8.27 -2.47
N ALA A 104 -2.99 -8.91 -2.02
CA ALA A 104 -4.23 -8.23 -1.64
C ALA A 104 -4.07 -7.16 -0.55
N LYS A 105 -3.02 -7.22 0.28
CA LYS A 105 -2.77 -6.22 1.33
C LYS A 105 -2.49 -4.82 0.77
N GLY A 106 -1.82 -4.73 -0.39
CA GLY A 106 -1.56 -3.44 -1.03
C GLY A 106 -2.83 -2.66 -1.33
N PRO A 107 -3.74 -3.17 -2.16
CA PRO A 107 -5.04 -2.54 -2.41
C PRO A 107 -5.89 -2.34 -1.16
N ALA A 108 -5.87 -3.28 -0.20
CA ALA A 108 -6.61 -3.18 1.05
C ALA A 108 -6.16 -2.03 1.97
N THR A 109 -5.03 -1.37 1.68
CA THR A 109 -4.58 -0.17 2.39
C THR A 109 -5.63 0.94 2.40
N ILE A 110 -6.52 0.98 1.39
CA ILE A 110 -7.63 1.94 1.34
C ILE A 110 -8.53 1.87 2.59
N ASN A 111 -8.74 0.67 3.14
CA ASN A 111 -9.55 0.49 4.34
C ASN A 111 -8.93 1.17 5.56
N GLN A 112 -7.61 1.17 5.67
CA GLN A 112 -6.90 1.86 6.76
C GLN A 112 -6.92 3.38 6.62
N ILE A 113 -6.89 3.89 5.39
CA ILE A 113 -6.96 5.33 5.15
C ILE A 113 -8.33 5.87 5.54
N ASN A 114 -9.38 5.13 5.21
CA ASN A 114 -10.76 5.52 5.40
C ASN A 114 -11.36 5.01 6.73
N ASP A 115 -10.53 4.40 7.58
CA ASP A 115 -10.97 3.89 8.89
C ASP A 115 -11.36 5.06 9.81
N THR A 116 -12.59 5.03 10.29
CA THR A 116 -13.12 6.04 11.19
C THR A 116 -12.49 5.99 12.58
N GLU A 117 -11.91 4.86 12.96
CA GLU A 117 -11.20 4.66 14.23
C GLU A 117 -9.70 4.96 14.11
N ARG A 118 -9.23 5.42 12.97
CA ARG A 118 -7.83 5.76 12.77
C ARG A 118 -7.38 6.84 13.74
N ILE A 119 -6.28 6.58 14.45
CA ILE A 119 -5.67 7.55 15.35
C ILE A 119 -5.02 8.67 14.52
N LEU A 120 -5.56 9.87 14.63
CA LEU A 120 -5.10 11.06 13.86
C LEU A 120 -4.29 12.05 14.73
N HIS A 121 -4.23 11.84 16.04
CA HIS A 121 -3.58 12.73 16.99
C HIS A 121 -2.81 11.92 18.03
N PRO A 122 -1.78 12.50 18.65
CA PRO A 122 -1.15 11.88 19.81
C PRO A 122 -2.15 11.60 20.92
N MET A 123 -2.07 10.42 21.50
CA MET A 123 -2.97 9.95 22.55
C MET A 123 -2.13 9.57 23.76
N LYS A 124 -2.53 10.06 24.94
CA LYS A 124 -1.96 9.69 26.22
C LYS A 124 -2.93 8.79 26.96
N ARG A 125 -2.42 7.70 27.51
CA ARG A 125 -3.24 6.80 28.31
C ARG A 125 -3.62 7.46 29.65
N VAL A 126 -4.90 7.37 29.97
CA VAL A 126 -5.46 7.74 31.28
C VAL A 126 -5.98 6.49 31.98
N GLY A 127 -5.85 6.44 33.30
CA GLY A 127 -6.25 5.28 34.09
C GLY A 127 -5.29 4.08 34.00
N PRO A 128 -5.67 2.95 34.59
CA PRO A 128 -4.88 1.74 34.65
C PRO A 128 -4.60 1.13 33.26
N ARG A 129 -3.51 0.38 33.18
CA ARG A 129 -3.13 -0.34 31.95
C ARG A 129 -4.16 -1.44 31.65
N GLY A 130 -4.68 -1.44 30.41
CA GLY A 130 -5.66 -2.43 29.94
C GLY A 130 -7.11 -1.95 29.96
N GLU A 131 -7.43 -0.83 30.60
CA GLU A 131 -8.79 -0.26 30.63
C GLU A 131 -9.17 0.51 29.36
N GLY A 132 -8.21 0.82 28.49
CA GLY A 132 -8.48 1.46 27.20
C GLY A 132 -8.81 2.95 27.27
N GLY A 133 -8.59 3.61 28.41
CA GLY A 133 -8.78 5.05 28.54
C GLY A 133 -7.66 5.84 27.86
N TRP A 134 -8.04 6.76 26.96
CA TRP A 134 -7.11 7.60 26.22
C TRP A 134 -7.63 9.03 26.14
N GLU A 135 -6.74 10.00 26.28
CA GLU A 135 -7.00 11.42 26.04
C GLU A 135 -6.11 11.95 24.91
N ARG A 136 -6.64 12.89 24.16
CA ARG A 136 -5.86 13.59 23.12
C ARG A 136 -4.92 14.59 23.79
N VAL A 137 -3.65 14.60 23.34
CA VAL A 137 -2.64 15.58 23.73
C VAL A 137 -2.05 16.25 22.48
N THR A 138 -1.31 17.32 22.67
CA THR A 138 -0.53 17.93 21.61
C THR A 138 0.74 17.15 21.30
N TRP A 139 1.34 17.39 20.15
CA TRP A 139 2.63 16.81 19.81
C TRP A 139 3.72 17.26 20.77
N ASP A 140 3.72 18.53 21.18
CA ASP A 140 4.71 19.06 22.11
C ASP A 140 4.61 18.38 23.48
N GLU A 141 3.41 18.25 24.03
CA GLU A 141 3.18 17.52 25.29
C GLU A 141 3.65 16.06 25.21
N ALA A 142 3.33 15.35 24.12
CA ALA A 142 3.74 13.97 23.95
C ALA A 142 5.27 13.83 23.85
N LEU A 143 5.91 14.68 23.06
CA LEU A 143 7.36 14.66 22.86
C LEU A 143 8.12 15.10 24.12
N ASP A 144 7.63 16.11 24.84
CA ASP A 144 8.24 16.56 26.08
C ASP A 144 8.17 15.47 27.15
N GLU A 145 7.04 14.81 27.32
CA GLU A 145 6.92 13.71 28.28
C GLU A 145 7.84 12.55 27.96
N ILE A 146 7.89 12.12 26.69
CA ILE A 146 8.76 11.02 26.24
C ILE A 146 10.23 11.38 26.43
N SER A 147 10.64 12.56 25.99
CA SER A 147 12.03 13.00 26.08
C SER A 147 12.49 13.20 27.55
N ALA A 148 11.59 13.69 28.40
CA ALA A 148 11.88 13.82 29.84
C ALA A 148 12.12 12.44 30.50
N LYS A 149 11.32 11.44 30.20
CA LYS A 149 11.48 10.06 30.69
C LYS A 149 12.79 9.43 30.23
N ILE A 150 13.10 9.54 28.92
CA ILE A 150 14.36 9.03 28.37
C ILE A 150 15.55 9.73 29.00
N ARG A 151 15.53 11.05 29.05
CA ARG A 151 16.59 11.85 29.69
C ARG A 151 16.78 11.52 31.18
N GLY A 152 15.67 11.32 31.89
CA GLY A 152 15.69 10.91 33.30
C GLY A 152 16.42 9.58 33.52
N SER A 153 16.06 8.56 32.70
CA SER A 153 16.70 7.25 32.73
C SER A 153 18.20 7.31 32.41
N LEU A 154 18.58 8.08 31.42
CA LEU A 154 19.99 8.26 31.04
C LEU A 154 20.79 8.97 32.14
N LYS A 155 20.25 10.03 32.75
CA LYS A 155 20.91 10.79 33.82
C LYS A 155 21.10 9.98 35.09
N THR A 156 20.18 9.07 35.44
CA THR A 156 20.27 8.19 36.61
C THR A 156 21.09 6.93 36.39
N GLY A 157 21.63 6.74 35.17
CA GLY A 157 22.39 5.54 34.80
C GLY A 157 21.51 4.31 34.50
N ALA A 158 20.18 4.41 34.60
CA ALA A 158 19.24 3.31 34.36
C ALA A 158 18.93 3.16 32.86
N LYS A 159 19.96 2.95 32.05
CA LYS A 159 19.88 2.87 30.61
C LYS A 159 19.03 1.69 30.09
N ASP A 160 19.00 0.61 30.86
CA ASP A 160 18.21 -0.61 30.67
C ASP A 160 16.69 -0.38 30.68
N ARG A 161 16.24 0.77 31.19
CA ARG A 161 14.82 1.18 31.15
C ARG A 161 14.38 1.75 29.83
N VAL A 162 15.33 2.08 28.96
CA VAL A 162 15.03 2.57 27.59
C VAL A 162 15.29 1.45 26.60
N VAL A 163 14.23 0.91 26.04
CA VAL A 163 14.30 -0.18 25.05
C VAL A 163 13.82 0.35 23.70
N TYR A 164 14.68 0.27 22.71
CA TYR A 164 14.32 0.50 21.32
C TYR A 164 14.07 -0.85 20.64
N HIS A 165 12.81 -1.19 20.43
CA HIS A 165 12.41 -2.42 19.75
C HIS A 165 12.30 -2.16 18.25
N VAL A 166 13.16 -2.81 17.50
CA VAL A 166 13.15 -2.76 16.04
C VAL A 166 12.41 -3.97 15.52
N GLY A 167 11.57 -3.79 14.52
CA GLY A 167 10.83 -4.87 13.88
C GLY A 167 11.72 -5.74 13.00
N ARG A 168 11.39 -5.87 11.74
CA ARG A 168 12.19 -6.66 10.81
C ARG A 168 13.34 -5.85 10.24
N PRO A 169 14.53 -6.46 10.06
CA PRO A 169 15.61 -5.85 9.27
C PRO A 169 15.11 -5.50 7.86
N GLY A 170 15.45 -4.31 7.39
CA GLY A 170 15.05 -3.83 6.05
C GLY A 170 13.91 -2.81 6.03
N HIS A 171 13.18 -2.61 7.14
CA HIS A 171 12.24 -1.50 7.28
C HIS A 171 12.94 -0.18 7.62
N GLU A 172 14.13 -0.27 8.15
CA GLU A 172 14.91 0.89 8.56
C GLU A 172 15.97 1.16 7.50
N GLY A 173 15.70 1.95 6.51
CA GLY A 173 16.66 2.29 5.45
C GLY A 173 17.99 2.90 5.92
N TYR A 174 18.30 2.86 7.21
CA TYR A 174 19.48 3.44 7.86
C TYR A 174 20.38 2.45 8.59
N THR A 175 20.02 1.17 8.63
CA THR A 175 20.79 0.15 9.37
C THR A 175 21.68 -0.72 8.49
N ASN A 176 21.84 -0.37 7.23
CA ASN A 176 22.77 -1.05 6.29
C ASN A 176 23.88 -0.11 5.83
#